data_cdc59dbe335b412eb2baa403b68ce267
#
_entry.id   cdc59dbe335b412eb2baa403b68ce267
#
_cell.length_a   1.000
_cell.length_b   1.000
_cell.length_c   1.000
_cell.angle_alpha   90.00
_cell.angle_beta   90.00
_cell.angle_gamma   90.00
#
_symmetry.space_group_name_H-M   'P 1'
#
loop_
_entity.id
_entity.type
_entity.pdbx_description
1 polymer ?
#
loop_
_entity_poly.entity_id
_entity_poly.type
_entity_poly.pdbx_seq_one_letter_code
_entity_poly.pdbx_strand_id
1 'polypeptide(L)'
;MDTLFQFVDAHLFALLIDLKDNGEYEFLDFKTYAEIYRDIRESVDLCHRDGVIKDEVAINPEKYLVLDKGMIPMLRRYKEDGMKLFLLTNSFWEYTSVAMNYL
;
A
#
# COMPACT_ATOMS: atom_id res chain seq x y z
N MET A 1 6.71 5.12 -12.90
CA MET A 1 6.12 4.93 -11.56
C MET A 1 5.37 6.20 -11.22
N ASP A 2 4.05 6.14 -11.20
CA ASP A 2 3.19 7.34 -11.15
C ASP A 2 2.67 7.65 -9.74
N THR A 3 2.74 6.67 -8.83
CA THR A 3 2.30 6.82 -7.44
C THR A 3 3.21 6.06 -6.48
N LEU A 4 3.19 6.46 -5.19
CA LEU A 4 3.92 5.76 -4.13
C LEU A 4 3.43 4.31 -3.91
N PHE A 5 2.19 4.00 -4.26
CA PHE A 5 1.66 2.63 -4.19
C PHE A 5 2.42 1.64 -5.08
N GLN A 6 3.01 2.12 -6.17
CA GLN A 6 3.82 1.29 -7.06
C GLN A 6 5.20 0.91 -6.49
N PHE A 7 5.59 1.40 -5.32
CA PHE A 7 6.82 0.94 -4.66
C PHE A 7 6.78 -0.55 -4.33
N VAL A 8 5.62 -1.09 -3.99
CA VAL A 8 5.44 -2.52 -3.74
C VAL A 8 5.77 -3.31 -5.00
N ASP A 9 5.20 -2.91 -6.14
CA ASP A 9 5.44 -3.53 -7.43
C ASP A 9 6.91 -3.45 -7.82
N ALA A 10 7.53 -2.27 -7.68
CA ALA A 10 8.93 -2.04 -8.02
C ALA A 10 9.86 -2.87 -7.14
N HIS A 11 9.57 -2.97 -5.85
CA HIS A 11 10.37 -3.77 -4.91
C HIS A 11 10.28 -5.26 -5.22
N LEU A 12 9.07 -5.80 -5.39
CA LEU A 12 8.86 -7.20 -5.74
C LEU A 12 9.47 -7.54 -7.10
N PHE A 13 9.36 -6.62 -8.07
CA PHE A 13 9.98 -6.81 -9.37
C PHE A 13 11.49 -6.89 -9.28
N ALA A 14 12.13 -5.96 -8.56
CA ALA A 14 13.58 -5.97 -8.37
C ALA A 14 14.05 -7.30 -7.72
N LEU A 15 13.36 -7.77 -6.67
CA LEU A 15 13.68 -9.04 -6.01
C LEU A 15 13.56 -10.24 -6.96
N LEU A 16 12.47 -10.33 -7.74
CA LEU A 16 12.26 -11.47 -8.65
C LEU A 16 13.22 -11.43 -9.84
N ILE A 17 13.62 -10.24 -10.31
CA ILE A 17 14.66 -10.14 -11.33
C ILE A 17 16.00 -10.61 -10.80
N ASP A 18 16.37 -10.19 -9.59
CA ASP A 18 17.62 -10.63 -8.95
C ASP A 18 17.66 -12.15 -8.79
N LEU A 19 16.59 -12.77 -8.31
CA LEU A 19 16.46 -14.21 -8.19
C LEU A 19 16.53 -14.94 -9.55
N LYS A 20 15.91 -14.37 -10.59
CA LYS A 20 15.97 -14.89 -11.95
C LYS A 20 17.39 -14.82 -12.51
N ASP A 21 18.04 -13.68 -12.42
CA ASP A 21 19.35 -13.43 -13.01
C ASP A 21 20.46 -14.24 -12.30
N ASN A 22 20.25 -14.56 -11.02
CA ASN A 22 21.12 -15.47 -10.25
C ASN A 22 20.83 -16.96 -10.49
N GLY A 23 19.78 -17.31 -11.24
CA GLY A 23 19.42 -18.71 -11.53
C GLY A 23 18.95 -19.49 -10.28
N GLU A 24 18.41 -18.82 -9.29
CA GLU A 24 18.02 -19.47 -8.02
C GLU A 24 16.76 -20.33 -8.15
N TYR A 25 15.91 -19.99 -9.12
CA TYR A 25 14.63 -20.69 -9.32
C TYR A 25 14.36 -21.00 -10.78
N GLU A 26 14.41 -22.26 -11.14
CA GLU A 26 14.24 -22.76 -12.53
C GLU A 26 12.93 -22.27 -13.18
N PHE A 27 11.85 -22.12 -12.41
CA PHE A 27 10.56 -21.63 -12.97
C PHE A 27 10.61 -20.17 -13.43
N LEU A 28 11.55 -19.36 -12.92
CA LEU A 28 11.76 -17.98 -13.36
C LEU A 28 12.52 -17.91 -14.69
N ASP A 29 13.37 -18.90 -15.00
CA ASP A 29 14.20 -18.89 -16.20
C ASP A 29 13.39 -18.88 -17.48
N PHE A 30 12.21 -19.50 -17.45
CA PHE A 30 11.30 -19.56 -18.60
C PHE A 30 10.42 -18.31 -18.75
N LYS A 31 10.40 -17.41 -17.78
CA LYS A 31 9.60 -16.17 -17.82
C LYS A 31 10.40 -15.00 -18.35
N THR A 32 9.80 -14.21 -19.21
CA THR A 32 10.33 -12.90 -19.55
C THR A 32 10.13 -11.89 -18.41
N TYR A 33 10.89 -10.82 -18.37
CA TYR A 33 10.70 -9.73 -17.38
C TYR A 33 9.31 -9.14 -17.43
N ALA A 34 8.72 -9.03 -18.63
CA ALA A 34 7.37 -8.53 -18.79
C ALA A 34 6.30 -9.47 -18.18
N GLU A 35 6.50 -10.78 -18.27
CA GLU A 35 5.62 -11.76 -17.62
C GLU A 35 5.74 -11.73 -16.11
N ILE A 36 6.95 -11.61 -15.58
CA ILE A 36 7.19 -11.46 -14.14
C ILE A 36 6.47 -10.19 -13.62
N TYR A 37 6.60 -9.06 -14.32
CA TYR A 37 5.93 -7.83 -13.91
C TYR A 37 4.39 -7.97 -13.94
N ARG A 38 3.85 -8.62 -14.96
CA ARG A 38 2.40 -8.88 -15.06
C ARG A 38 1.90 -9.74 -13.92
N ASP A 39 2.62 -10.81 -13.57
CA ASP A 39 2.26 -11.71 -12.47
C ASP A 39 2.25 -10.97 -11.12
N ILE A 40 3.23 -10.07 -10.90
CA ILE A 40 3.25 -9.19 -9.72
C ILE A 40 2.01 -8.32 -9.68
N ARG A 41 1.69 -7.63 -10.80
CA ARG A 41 0.52 -6.75 -10.87
C ARG A 41 -0.77 -7.51 -10.58
N GLU A 42 -0.96 -8.66 -11.20
CA GLU A 42 -2.14 -9.50 -10.97
C GLU A 42 -2.23 -9.97 -9.51
N SER A 43 -1.11 -10.34 -8.90
CA SER A 43 -1.06 -10.76 -7.49
C SER A 43 -1.37 -9.61 -6.53
N VAL A 44 -0.80 -8.43 -6.76
CA VAL A 44 -1.06 -7.23 -5.93
C VAL A 44 -2.52 -6.80 -6.07
N ASP A 45 -3.05 -6.78 -7.30
CA ASP A 45 -4.44 -6.42 -7.55
C ASP A 45 -5.41 -7.44 -6.90
N LEU A 46 -5.06 -8.71 -6.90
CA LEU A 46 -5.81 -9.77 -6.20
C LEU A 46 -5.85 -9.53 -4.69
N CYS A 47 -4.72 -9.23 -4.06
CA CYS A 47 -4.64 -8.91 -2.64
C CYS A 47 -5.50 -7.69 -2.27
N HIS A 48 -5.53 -6.68 -3.13
CA HIS A 48 -6.37 -5.50 -2.93
C HIS A 48 -7.87 -5.81 -3.09
N ARG A 49 -8.23 -6.60 -4.11
CA ARG A 49 -9.61 -6.98 -4.41
C ARG A 49 -10.19 -7.84 -3.29
N ASP A 50 -9.43 -8.81 -2.82
CA ASP A 50 -9.88 -9.78 -1.82
C ASP A 50 -9.80 -9.24 -0.38
N GLY A 51 -9.28 -8.02 -0.20
CA GLY A 51 -9.26 -7.31 1.08
C GLY A 51 -8.17 -7.77 2.06
N VAL A 52 -7.35 -8.75 1.71
CA VAL A 52 -6.35 -9.36 2.62
C VAL A 52 -5.46 -8.33 3.31
N ILE A 53 -4.97 -7.33 2.56
CA ILE A 53 -4.11 -6.27 3.11
C ILE A 53 -4.92 -5.38 4.06
N LYS A 54 -6.15 -5.02 3.69
CA LYS A 54 -7.00 -4.12 4.47
C LYS A 54 -7.48 -4.76 5.76
N ASP A 55 -7.79 -6.05 5.71
CA ASP A 55 -8.20 -6.83 6.88
C ASP A 55 -7.05 -6.96 7.88
N GLU A 56 -5.83 -7.22 7.39
CA GLU A 56 -4.65 -7.29 8.25
C GLU A 56 -4.35 -5.94 8.93
N VAL A 57 -4.48 -4.83 8.20
CA VAL A 57 -4.34 -3.47 8.79
C VAL A 57 -5.44 -3.20 9.80
N ALA A 58 -6.67 -3.67 9.56
CA ALA A 58 -7.79 -3.48 10.49
C ALA A 58 -7.59 -4.24 11.81
N ILE A 59 -6.97 -5.42 11.75
CA ILE A 59 -6.68 -6.25 12.93
C ILE A 59 -5.50 -5.69 13.73
N ASN A 60 -4.46 -5.21 13.05
CA ASN A 60 -3.19 -4.77 13.66
C ASN A 60 -2.79 -3.37 13.17
N PRO A 61 -3.60 -2.31 13.38
CA PRO A 61 -3.33 -1.00 12.81
C PRO A 61 -2.00 -0.40 13.31
N GLU A 62 -1.58 -0.67 14.53
CA GLU A 62 -0.33 -0.19 15.12
C GLU A 62 0.92 -0.71 14.42
N LYS A 63 0.81 -1.82 13.70
CA LYS A 63 1.92 -2.41 12.94
C LYS A 63 2.12 -1.72 11.59
N TYR A 64 1.05 -1.17 11.02
CA TYR A 64 1.03 -0.69 9.63
C TYR A 64 0.80 0.81 9.51
N LEU A 65 0.18 1.44 10.50
CA LEU A 65 -0.13 2.87 10.50
C LEU A 65 0.76 3.61 11.50
N VAL A 66 1.46 4.61 11.01
CA VAL A 66 2.34 5.44 11.83
C VAL A 66 1.52 6.58 12.44
N LEU A 67 1.45 6.62 13.78
CA LEU A 67 0.87 7.73 14.50
C LEU A 67 1.79 8.95 14.46
N ASP A 68 1.36 9.99 13.76
CA ASP A 68 2.01 11.30 13.82
C ASP A 68 1.33 12.17 14.89
N LYS A 69 2.03 12.33 16.02
CA LYS A 69 1.53 13.16 17.14
C LYS A 69 1.34 14.63 16.78
N GLY A 70 1.95 15.11 15.69
CA GLY A 70 1.80 16.47 15.20
C GLY A 70 0.56 16.68 14.35
N MET A 71 -0.01 15.63 13.78
CA MET A 71 -1.13 15.73 12.84
C MET A 71 -2.39 16.32 13.46
N ILE A 72 -2.85 15.79 14.59
CA ILE A 72 -4.08 16.26 15.24
C ILE A 72 -3.98 17.71 15.72
N PRO A 73 -2.89 18.13 16.40
CA PRO A 73 -2.70 19.55 16.74
C PRO A 73 -2.69 20.46 15.50
N MET A 74 -2.05 20.04 14.41
CA MET A 74 -2.03 20.80 13.15
C MET A 74 -3.44 20.96 12.57
N LEU A 75 -4.22 19.90 12.49
CA LEU A 75 -5.59 19.93 11.97
C LEU A 75 -6.51 20.80 12.84
N ARG A 76 -6.36 20.74 14.15
CA ARG A 76 -7.10 21.63 15.09
C ARG A 76 -6.81 23.09 14.80
N ARG A 77 -5.53 23.44 14.66
CA ARG A 77 -5.11 24.80 14.34
C ARG A 77 -5.73 25.29 13.02
N TYR A 78 -5.70 24.48 11.96
CA TYR A 78 -6.34 24.85 10.70
C TYR A 78 -7.86 25.11 10.88
N LYS A 79 -8.53 24.30 11.68
CA LYS A 79 -9.94 24.49 12.00
C LYS A 79 -10.19 25.77 12.79
N GLU A 80 -9.35 26.10 13.78
CA GLU A 80 -9.39 27.33 14.57
C GLU A 80 -9.13 28.56 13.71
N ASP A 81 -8.24 28.47 12.72
CA ASP A 81 -7.96 29.50 11.72
C ASP A 81 -9.09 29.64 10.65
N GLY A 82 -10.20 28.93 10.82
CA GLY A 82 -11.38 29.02 9.96
C GLY A 82 -11.35 28.16 8.71
N MET A 83 -10.35 27.29 8.56
CA MET A 83 -10.28 26.35 7.43
C MET A 83 -11.32 25.23 7.57
N LYS A 84 -11.96 24.88 6.47
CA LYS A 84 -12.83 23.70 6.41
C LYS A 84 -11.99 22.48 6.08
N LEU A 85 -12.04 21.48 6.95
CA LEU A 85 -11.33 20.23 6.78
C LEU A 85 -12.27 19.17 6.22
N PHE A 86 -11.78 18.40 5.26
CA PHE A 86 -12.49 17.24 4.73
C PHE A 86 -11.48 16.15 4.32
N LEU A 87 -11.92 14.92 4.33
CA LEU A 87 -11.13 13.79 3.88
C LEU A 87 -11.41 13.51 2.40
N LEU A 88 -10.36 13.52 1.59
CA LEU A 88 -10.44 13.13 0.19
C LEU A 88 -9.71 11.78 0.02
N THR A 89 -10.46 10.73 -0.30
CA THR A 89 -9.93 9.38 -0.47
C THR A 89 -10.74 8.60 -1.49
N ASN A 90 -10.10 7.67 -2.19
CA ASN A 90 -10.74 6.65 -3.03
C ASN A 90 -10.93 5.31 -2.30
N SER A 91 -10.59 5.25 -1.01
CA SER A 91 -10.84 4.07 -0.17
C SER A 91 -12.30 3.98 0.24
N PHE A 92 -12.81 2.75 0.36
CA PHE A 92 -14.14 2.52 0.93
C PHE A 92 -14.21 2.90 2.40
N TRP A 93 -15.43 3.14 2.87
CA TRP A 93 -15.69 3.61 4.23
C TRP A 93 -15.16 2.69 5.31
N GLU A 94 -15.25 1.39 5.13
CA GLU A 94 -14.83 0.37 6.09
C GLU A 94 -13.35 0.55 6.46
N TYR A 95 -12.47 0.59 5.45
CA TYR A 95 -11.04 0.81 5.68
C TYR A 95 -10.74 2.24 6.16
N THR A 96 -11.40 3.22 5.56
CA THR A 96 -11.23 4.63 5.94
C THR A 96 -11.58 4.85 7.41
N SER A 97 -12.68 4.25 7.88
CA SER A 97 -13.11 4.33 9.28
C SER A 97 -12.07 3.73 10.23
N VAL A 98 -11.52 2.57 9.90
CA VAL A 98 -10.46 1.93 10.71
C VAL A 98 -9.24 2.85 10.82
N ALA A 99 -8.73 3.33 9.67
CA ALA A 99 -7.54 4.17 9.65
C ALA A 99 -7.75 5.50 10.39
N MET A 100 -8.87 6.18 10.15
CA MET A 100 -9.16 7.48 10.76
C MET A 100 -9.49 7.41 12.26
N ASN A 101 -10.03 6.28 12.74
CA ASN A 101 -10.26 6.09 14.18
C ASN A 101 -8.97 5.69 14.92
N TYR A 102 -7.99 5.14 14.23
CA TYR A 102 -6.68 4.83 14.80
C TYR A 102 -5.79 6.08 14.90
N LEU A 103 -5.84 6.97 13.91
CA LEU A 103 -5.04 8.20 13.84
C LEU A 103 -5.59 9.29 14.78
#